data_2a6fb1b00e345b70804aba23104f54ed
#
_entry.id   2a6fb1b00e345b70804aba23104f54ed
#
_cell.length_a   1.000
_cell.length_b   1.000
_cell.length_c   1.000
_cell.angle_alpha   90.00
_cell.angle_beta   90.00
_cell.angle_gamma   90.00
#
_symmetry.space_group_name_H-M   'P 1'
#
loop_
_entity.id
_entity.type
_entity.pdbx_description
1 polymer ?
#
loop_
_entity_poly.entity_id
_entity_poly.type
_entity_poly.pdbx_seq_one_letter_code
_entity_poly.pdbx_strand_id
1 'polypeptide(L)'
;MILKRLFGSNEWEAPARLLYESVVAQARRPDFYRDLGVPDTVDGRFELVALHGYLLLRRLRLLDDGAGLAQALFDVIFADMDASLREMGAGDLGVGRRVKVMAKGFYGRMAAYDAGLAGEAPLADALRRNLYGTVEPAEAALASMAQYLRDAVQGLEKQPELGLLAGQAAFPDPPALGR
;
A
#
# COMPACT_ATOMS: atom_id res chain seq x y z
N MET A 1 -1.79 36.81 1.14
CA MET A 1 -1.15 35.53 0.74
C MET A 1 -1.99 34.28 1.09
N ILE A 2 -3.30 34.44 1.29
CA ILE A 2 -4.23 33.37 1.73
C ILE A 2 -5.14 32.87 0.58
N LEU A 3 -5.23 33.58 -0.53
CA LEU A 3 -6.14 33.26 -1.65
C LEU A 3 -5.60 32.22 -2.66
N LYS A 4 -4.31 31.86 -2.63
CA LYS A 4 -3.74 30.80 -3.49
C LYS A 4 -4.15 29.37 -3.10
N ARG A 5 -4.77 29.18 -1.94
CA ARG A 5 -5.18 27.87 -1.41
C ARG A 5 -6.60 27.44 -1.83
N LEU A 6 -7.34 28.30 -2.51
CA LEU A 6 -8.77 28.04 -2.82
C LEU A 6 -9.05 27.69 -4.30
N PHE A 7 -8.08 27.80 -5.21
CA PHE A 7 -8.28 27.53 -6.66
C PHE A 7 -7.05 26.92 -7.36
N GLY A 8 -6.07 26.40 -6.63
CA GLY A 8 -4.98 25.63 -7.21
C GLY A 8 -5.39 24.16 -7.25
N SER A 9 -5.42 23.55 -8.44
CA SER A 9 -5.29 22.11 -8.56
C SER A 9 -4.14 21.67 -7.67
N ASN A 10 -4.38 20.75 -6.72
CA ASN A 10 -3.32 20.25 -5.86
C ASN A 10 -2.23 19.67 -6.78
N GLU A 11 -1.06 20.27 -6.83
CA GLU A 11 0.04 19.88 -7.73
C GLU A 11 0.37 18.39 -7.61
N TRP A 12 0.03 17.78 -6.48
CA TRP A 12 0.24 16.37 -6.17
C TRP A 12 -0.90 15.46 -6.61
N GLU A 13 -2.04 15.97 -7.08
CA GLU A 13 -3.20 15.13 -7.41
C GLU A 13 -2.90 14.19 -8.57
N ALA A 14 -2.34 14.69 -9.67
CA ALA A 14 -2.00 13.85 -10.82
C ALA A 14 -0.88 12.86 -10.51
N PRO A 15 0.26 13.24 -9.90
CA PRO A 15 1.27 12.28 -9.47
C PRO A 15 0.74 11.23 -8.49
N ALA A 16 -0.11 11.60 -7.53
CA ALA A 16 -0.68 10.66 -6.57
C ALA A 16 -1.57 9.61 -7.24
N ARG A 17 -2.36 10.00 -8.24
CA ARG A 17 -3.18 9.05 -9.03
C ARG A 17 -2.31 8.06 -9.80
N LEU A 18 -1.23 8.53 -10.45
CA LEU A 18 -0.29 7.66 -11.16
C LEU A 18 0.39 6.66 -10.22
N LEU A 19 0.83 7.12 -9.04
CA LEU A 19 1.37 6.24 -8.01
C LEU A 19 0.34 5.22 -7.55
N TYR A 20 -0.91 5.63 -7.35
CA TYR A 20 -1.99 4.73 -6.97
C TYR A 20 -2.29 3.69 -8.05
N GLU A 21 -2.30 4.07 -9.32
CA GLU A 21 -2.44 3.14 -10.45
C GLU A 21 -1.33 2.07 -10.43
N SER A 22 -0.08 2.46 -10.14
CA SER A 22 1.03 1.51 -10.00
C SER A 22 0.84 0.56 -8.81
N VAL A 23 0.33 1.06 -7.68
CA VAL A 23 -0.04 0.26 -6.50
C VAL A 23 -1.10 -0.78 -6.87
N VAL A 24 -2.18 -0.36 -7.52
CA VAL A 24 -3.28 -1.26 -7.91
C VAL A 24 -2.83 -2.28 -8.95
N ALA A 25 -2.05 -1.85 -9.94
CA ALA A 25 -1.51 -2.75 -10.96
C ALA A 25 -0.63 -3.85 -10.34
N GLN A 26 0.25 -3.48 -9.41
CA GLN A 26 1.10 -4.44 -8.70
C GLN A 26 0.27 -5.36 -7.79
N ALA A 27 -0.64 -4.81 -6.99
CA ALA A 27 -1.48 -5.58 -6.08
C ALA A 27 -2.38 -6.60 -6.78
N ARG A 28 -2.72 -6.37 -8.05
CA ARG A 28 -3.56 -7.28 -8.85
C ARG A 28 -2.79 -8.37 -9.60
N ARG A 29 -1.47 -8.45 -9.43
CA ARG A 29 -0.69 -9.50 -10.08
C ARG A 29 -1.12 -10.90 -9.59
N PRO A 30 -1.45 -11.81 -10.51
CA PRO A 30 -1.97 -13.15 -10.14
C PRO A 30 -1.02 -13.97 -9.27
N ASP A 31 0.29 -13.71 -9.39
CA ASP A 31 1.34 -14.42 -8.69
C ASP A 31 1.20 -14.32 -7.17
N PHE A 32 0.73 -13.20 -6.63
CA PHE A 32 0.48 -13.04 -5.20
C PHE A 32 -0.59 -13.99 -4.67
N TYR A 33 -1.60 -14.25 -5.47
CA TYR A 33 -2.74 -15.11 -5.09
C TYR A 33 -2.43 -16.58 -5.35
N ARG A 34 -1.96 -16.87 -6.57
CA ARG A 34 -1.75 -18.23 -7.04
C ARG A 34 -0.53 -18.90 -6.41
N ASP A 35 0.59 -18.17 -6.35
CA ASP A 35 1.88 -18.76 -5.97
C ASP A 35 2.23 -18.44 -4.50
N LEU A 36 1.89 -17.24 -4.02
CA LEU A 36 2.16 -16.81 -2.64
C LEU A 36 0.98 -17.01 -1.69
N GLY A 37 -0.16 -17.51 -2.17
CA GLY A 37 -1.30 -17.91 -1.36
C GLY A 37 -2.03 -16.78 -0.64
N VAL A 38 -1.87 -15.53 -1.08
CA VAL A 38 -2.69 -14.43 -0.57
C VAL A 38 -4.15 -14.71 -0.92
N PRO A 39 -5.11 -14.58 0.01
CA PRO A 39 -6.51 -14.86 -0.30
C PRO A 39 -7.04 -14.00 -1.45
N ASP A 40 -7.61 -14.62 -2.50
CA ASP A 40 -8.27 -13.90 -3.58
C ASP A 40 -9.70 -13.51 -3.17
N THR A 41 -9.79 -12.71 -2.13
CA THR A 41 -11.01 -12.16 -1.55
C THR A 41 -10.94 -10.64 -1.57
N VAL A 42 -12.07 -9.97 -1.29
CA VAL A 42 -12.08 -8.50 -1.17
C VAL A 42 -11.05 -8.04 -0.13
N ASP A 43 -10.99 -8.71 1.02
CA ASP A 43 -10.05 -8.36 2.09
C ASP A 43 -8.59 -8.60 1.66
N GLY A 44 -8.27 -9.74 1.05
CA GLY A 44 -6.90 -10.02 0.60
C GLY A 44 -6.42 -9.08 -0.51
N ARG A 45 -7.32 -8.72 -1.45
CA ARG A 45 -7.03 -7.70 -2.48
C ARG A 45 -6.78 -6.34 -1.85
N PHE A 46 -7.60 -5.97 -0.86
CA PHE A 46 -7.41 -4.75 -0.09
C PHE A 46 -6.06 -4.74 0.65
N GLU A 47 -5.69 -5.84 1.31
CA GLU A 47 -4.44 -5.94 2.06
C GLU A 47 -3.22 -5.80 1.13
N LEU A 48 -3.26 -6.32 -0.10
CA LEU A 48 -2.19 -6.09 -1.09
C LEU A 48 -2.10 -4.63 -1.54
N VAL A 49 -3.24 -3.95 -1.76
CA VAL A 49 -3.25 -2.50 -2.05
C VAL A 49 -2.67 -1.72 -0.86
N ALA A 50 -3.08 -2.05 0.36
CA ALA A 50 -2.58 -1.41 1.57
C ALA A 50 -1.06 -1.63 1.74
N LEU A 51 -0.55 -2.83 1.45
CA LEU A 51 0.86 -3.16 1.53
C LEU A 51 1.71 -2.33 0.53
N HIS A 52 1.30 -2.29 -0.74
CA HIS A 52 2.02 -1.54 -1.76
C HIS A 52 1.88 -0.02 -1.56
N GLY A 53 0.72 0.44 -1.11
CA GLY A 53 0.51 1.83 -0.68
C GLY A 53 1.44 2.22 0.47
N TYR A 54 1.60 1.35 1.48
CA TYR A 54 2.55 1.55 2.56
C TYR A 54 3.98 1.69 2.05
N LEU A 55 4.43 0.84 1.13
CA LEU A 55 5.79 0.88 0.59
C LEU A 55 6.10 2.24 -0.07
N LEU A 56 5.16 2.77 -0.86
CA LEU A 56 5.30 4.11 -1.46
C LEU A 56 5.26 5.21 -0.40
N LEU A 57 4.30 5.17 0.52
CA LEU A 57 4.21 6.17 1.59
C LEU A 57 5.47 6.19 2.45
N ARG A 58 6.05 5.02 2.74
CA ARG A 58 7.32 4.91 3.45
C ARG A 58 8.44 5.61 2.67
N ARG A 59 8.57 5.36 1.36
CA ARG A 59 9.60 5.99 0.53
C ARG A 59 9.40 7.49 0.40
N LEU A 60 8.17 7.95 0.14
CA LEU A 60 7.87 9.38 -0.04
C LEU A 60 8.16 10.21 1.22
N ARG A 61 7.98 9.65 2.40
CA ARG A 61 8.31 10.33 3.68
C ARG A 61 9.80 10.59 3.86
N LEU A 62 10.67 9.90 3.12
CA LEU A 62 12.11 10.07 3.16
C LEU A 62 12.61 11.08 2.12
N LEU A 63 11.72 11.62 1.27
CA LEU A 63 12.05 12.66 0.29
C LEU A 63 11.82 14.04 0.90
N ASP A 64 12.71 14.99 0.62
CA ASP A 64 12.61 16.36 1.13
C ASP A 64 11.28 17.03 0.77
N ASP A 65 10.81 16.86 -0.48
CA ASP A 65 9.54 17.39 -0.99
C ASP A 65 8.40 16.36 -1.03
N GLY A 66 8.59 15.19 -0.44
CA GLY A 66 7.65 14.05 -0.56
C GLY A 66 6.40 14.15 0.31
N ALA A 67 6.36 15.00 1.32
CA ALA A 67 5.27 15.02 2.31
C ALA A 67 3.90 15.36 1.68
N GLY A 68 3.86 16.32 0.75
CA GLY A 68 2.64 16.71 0.04
C GLY A 68 2.10 15.59 -0.83
N LEU A 69 2.98 14.91 -1.57
CA LEU A 69 2.62 13.77 -2.41
C LEU A 69 2.20 12.57 -1.58
N ALA A 70 2.87 12.31 -0.45
CA ALA A 70 2.49 11.24 0.48
C ALA A 70 1.07 11.45 1.02
N GLN A 71 0.71 12.69 1.41
CA GLN A 71 -0.64 13.00 1.85
C GLN A 71 -1.66 12.82 0.70
N ALA A 72 -1.36 13.31 -0.50
CA ALA A 72 -2.24 13.16 -1.65
C ALA A 72 -2.44 11.68 -2.03
N LEU A 73 -1.39 10.86 -2.00
CA LEU A 73 -1.49 9.42 -2.23
C LEU A 73 -2.36 8.74 -1.17
N PHE A 74 -2.17 9.08 0.11
CA PHE A 74 -3.01 8.58 1.20
C PHE A 74 -4.48 8.90 0.95
N ASP A 75 -4.78 10.15 0.58
CA ASP A 75 -6.15 10.59 0.32
C ASP A 75 -6.78 9.84 -0.87
N VAL A 76 -6.02 9.59 -1.95
CA VAL A 76 -6.48 8.79 -3.11
C VAL A 76 -6.78 7.34 -2.70
N ILE A 77 -5.89 6.70 -1.93
CA ILE A 77 -6.10 5.33 -1.42
C ILE A 77 -7.40 5.25 -0.64
N PHE A 78 -7.64 6.20 0.28
CA PHE A 78 -8.83 6.16 1.13
C PHE A 78 -10.11 6.58 0.42
N ALA A 79 -10.02 7.45 -0.59
CA ALA A 79 -11.17 7.78 -1.45
C ALA A 79 -11.64 6.57 -2.27
N ASP A 80 -10.73 5.77 -2.83
CA ASP A 80 -11.06 4.55 -3.56
C ASP A 80 -11.66 3.47 -2.64
N MET A 81 -11.12 3.34 -1.43
CA MET A 81 -11.69 2.45 -0.41
C MET A 81 -13.12 2.84 -0.02
N ASP A 82 -13.39 4.13 0.18
CA ASP A 82 -14.72 4.65 0.47
C ASP A 82 -15.69 4.33 -0.68
N ALA A 83 -15.27 4.58 -1.94
CA ALA A 83 -16.05 4.26 -3.12
C ALA A 83 -16.37 2.76 -3.21
N SER A 84 -15.38 1.90 -3.04
CA SER A 84 -15.54 0.45 -3.06
C SER A 84 -16.51 -0.05 -1.98
N LEU A 85 -16.47 0.51 -0.76
CA LEU A 85 -17.40 0.16 0.32
C LEU A 85 -18.84 0.59 0.00
N ARG A 86 -19.03 1.75 -0.66
CA ARG A 86 -20.36 2.21 -1.10
C ARG A 86 -20.95 1.30 -2.17
N GLU A 87 -20.15 0.89 -3.14
CA GLU A 87 -20.55 -0.04 -4.20
C GLU A 87 -20.98 -1.41 -3.64
N MET A 88 -20.35 -1.85 -2.53
CA MET A 88 -20.73 -3.08 -1.84
C MET A 88 -21.97 -2.93 -0.93
N GLY A 89 -22.69 -1.79 -0.98
CA GLY A 89 -23.95 -1.58 -0.28
C GLY A 89 -23.82 -1.14 1.19
N ALA A 90 -22.68 -0.62 1.59
CA ALA A 90 -22.55 0.04 2.89
C ALA A 90 -23.30 1.36 2.88
N GLY A 91 -24.38 1.47 3.64
CA GLY A 91 -25.18 2.70 3.73
C GLY A 91 -24.36 3.91 4.22
N ASP A 92 -24.72 5.12 3.72
CA ASP A 92 -23.97 6.38 3.92
C ASP A 92 -23.61 6.71 5.38
N LEU A 93 -24.45 6.40 6.34
CA LEU A 93 -24.21 6.67 7.76
C LEU A 93 -23.10 5.80 8.38
N GLY A 94 -22.78 4.68 7.76
CA GLY A 94 -21.71 3.73 8.22
C GLY A 94 -20.34 4.01 7.60
N VAL A 95 -20.29 4.61 6.43
CA VAL A 95 -19.06 4.77 5.62
C VAL A 95 -18.00 5.59 6.34
N GLY A 96 -18.33 6.79 6.82
CA GLY A 96 -17.36 7.65 7.51
C GLY A 96 -16.75 7.02 8.77
N ARG A 97 -17.52 6.19 9.50
CA ARG A 97 -17.00 5.45 10.66
C ARG A 97 -16.07 4.32 10.21
N ARG A 98 -16.44 3.60 9.13
CA ARG A 98 -15.61 2.51 8.57
C ARG A 98 -14.30 3.03 8.04
N VAL A 99 -14.30 4.13 7.29
CA VAL A 99 -13.07 4.78 6.79
C VAL A 99 -12.13 5.15 7.94
N LYS A 100 -12.65 5.70 9.05
CA LYS A 100 -11.83 5.98 10.25
C LYS A 100 -11.22 4.72 10.86
N VAL A 101 -11.99 3.62 10.92
CA VAL A 101 -11.49 2.32 11.43
C VAL A 101 -10.43 1.77 10.50
N MET A 102 -10.64 1.86 9.18
CA MET A 102 -9.68 1.41 8.17
C MET A 102 -8.39 2.25 8.23
N ALA A 103 -8.49 3.58 8.35
CA ALA A 103 -7.33 4.43 8.51
C ALA A 103 -6.52 4.07 9.76
N LYS A 104 -7.19 3.86 10.91
CA LYS A 104 -6.51 3.39 12.13
C LYS A 104 -5.85 2.04 11.93
N GLY A 105 -6.54 1.10 11.27
CA GLY A 105 -5.99 -0.20 10.91
C GLY A 105 -4.80 -0.10 9.97
N PHE A 106 -4.83 0.81 9.01
CA PHE A 106 -3.73 1.07 8.07
C PHE A 106 -2.47 1.55 8.81
N TYR A 107 -2.58 2.51 9.73
CA TYR A 107 -1.45 2.95 10.55
C TYR A 107 -0.87 1.83 11.41
N GLY A 108 -1.72 0.95 11.96
CA GLY A 108 -1.27 -0.22 12.70
C GLY A 108 -0.47 -1.21 11.84
N ARG A 109 -0.90 -1.42 10.58
CA ARG A 109 -0.17 -2.24 9.59
C ARG A 109 1.19 -1.63 9.26
N MET A 110 1.21 -0.33 8.98
CA MET A 110 2.46 0.40 8.69
C MET A 110 3.48 0.24 9.81
N ALA A 111 3.07 0.47 11.06
CA ALA A 111 3.94 0.33 12.23
C ALA A 111 4.46 -1.11 12.38
N ALA A 112 3.62 -2.12 12.12
CA ALA A 112 4.03 -3.52 12.19
C ALA A 112 5.03 -3.89 11.09
N TYR A 113 4.84 -3.39 9.87
CA TYR A 113 5.79 -3.60 8.77
C TYR A 113 7.10 -2.84 9.00
N ASP A 114 7.05 -1.60 9.49
CA ASP A 114 8.25 -0.83 9.84
C ASP A 114 9.08 -1.55 10.91
N ALA A 115 8.46 -2.01 12.00
CA ALA A 115 9.14 -2.79 13.05
C ALA A 115 9.74 -4.10 12.49
N GLY A 116 9.02 -4.79 11.59
CA GLY A 116 9.49 -6.01 10.93
C GLY A 116 10.68 -5.76 9.99
N LEU A 117 10.67 -4.67 9.23
CA LEU A 117 11.76 -4.28 8.34
C LEU A 117 12.98 -3.78 9.11
N ALA A 118 12.78 -3.13 10.26
CA ALA A 118 13.86 -2.70 11.16
C ALA A 118 14.47 -3.87 11.96
N GLY A 119 13.87 -5.06 11.94
CA GLY A 119 14.33 -6.21 12.73
C GLY A 119 13.94 -6.15 14.22
N GLU A 120 13.04 -5.24 14.59
CA GLU A 120 12.53 -5.08 15.97
C GLU A 120 11.47 -6.14 16.31
N ALA A 121 10.82 -6.72 15.28
CA ALA A 121 9.84 -7.79 15.38
C ALA A 121 9.97 -8.72 14.17
N PRO A 122 9.45 -9.97 14.22
CA PRO A 122 9.41 -10.83 13.05
C PRO A 122 8.49 -10.27 11.96
N LEU A 123 9.04 -9.93 10.78
CA LEU A 123 8.25 -9.45 9.64
C LEU A 123 7.19 -10.48 9.21
N ALA A 124 7.51 -11.77 9.34
CA ALA A 124 6.59 -12.86 9.06
C ALA A 124 5.31 -12.78 9.88
N ASP A 125 5.39 -12.38 11.16
CA ASP A 125 4.22 -12.27 12.04
C ASP A 125 3.32 -11.09 11.60
N ALA A 126 3.92 -9.98 11.17
CA ALA A 126 3.18 -8.85 10.62
C ALA A 126 2.44 -9.24 9.33
N LEU A 127 3.10 -9.99 8.44
CA LEU A 127 2.51 -10.50 7.20
C LEU A 127 1.40 -11.52 7.47
N ARG A 128 1.65 -12.51 8.34
CA ARG A 128 0.66 -13.53 8.72
C ARG A 128 -0.61 -12.88 9.24
N ARG A 129 -0.49 -11.94 10.16
CA ARG A 129 -1.62 -11.24 10.78
C ARG A 129 -2.38 -10.31 9.82
N ASN A 130 -1.67 -9.53 9.02
CA ASN A 130 -2.29 -8.48 8.23
C ASN A 130 -2.60 -8.92 6.79
N LEU A 131 -1.65 -9.53 6.08
CA LEU A 131 -1.83 -9.89 4.67
C LEU A 131 -2.61 -11.18 4.49
N TYR A 132 -2.31 -12.21 5.30
CA TYR A 132 -2.97 -13.52 5.20
C TYR A 132 -4.22 -13.61 6.04
N GLY A 133 -4.26 -12.89 7.17
CA GLY A 133 -5.47 -12.69 7.98
C GLY A 133 -6.13 -13.98 8.44
N THR A 134 -7.02 -14.52 7.60
CA THR A 134 -7.86 -15.68 7.92
C THR A 134 -7.32 -17.02 7.41
N VAL A 135 -6.22 -17.00 6.65
CA VAL A 135 -5.60 -18.24 6.12
C VAL A 135 -4.20 -18.40 6.71
N GLU A 136 -3.79 -19.64 6.93
CA GLU A 136 -2.42 -19.96 7.31
C GLU A 136 -1.58 -20.15 6.03
N PRO A 137 -0.60 -19.26 5.74
CA PRO A 137 0.25 -19.41 4.57
C PRO A 137 1.26 -20.53 4.74
N ALA A 138 1.67 -21.15 3.63
CA ALA A 138 2.86 -22.01 3.64
C ALA A 138 4.09 -21.20 4.07
N GLU A 139 4.96 -21.79 4.89
CA GLU A 139 6.17 -21.10 5.38
C GLU A 139 7.07 -20.56 4.25
N ALA A 140 7.17 -21.31 3.13
CA ALA A 140 7.92 -20.86 1.95
C ALA A 140 7.31 -19.62 1.31
N ALA A 141 5.97 -19.53 1.23
CA ALA A 141 5.25 -18.38 0.70
C ALA A 141 5.44 -17.15 1.60
N LEU A 142 5.35 -17.36 2.91
CA LEU A 142 5.57 -16.31 3.91
C LEU A 142 7.00 -15.76 3.88
N ALA A 143 8.00 -16.64 3.79
CA ALA A 143 9.41 -16.25 3.66
C ALA A 143 9.66 -15.49 2.36
N SER A 144 9.09 -15.94 1.24
CA SER A 144 9.18 -15.27 -0.06
C SER A 144 8.51 -13.91 -0.06
N MET A 145 7.36 -13.77 0.59
CA MET A 145 6.68 -12.48 0.74
C MET A 145 7.49 -11.52 1.62
N ALA A 146 8.10 -12.02 2.70
CA ALA A 146 8.97 -11.20 3.55
C ALA A 146 10.21 -10.71 2.78
N GLN A 147 10.78 -11.55 1.91
CA GLN A 147 11.89 -11.17 1.05
C GLN A 147 11.43 -10.15 -0.01
N TYR A 148 10.27 -10.37 -0.63
CA TYR A 148 9.67 -9.42 -1.58
C TYR A 148 9.53 -8.02 -0.98
N LEU A 149 9.07 -7.89 0.27
CA LEU A 149 8.97 -6.59 0.93
C LEU A 149 10.32 -5.90 1.06
N ARG A 150 11.36 -6.63 1.44
CA ARG A 150 12.72 -6.08 1.55
C ARG A 150 13.24 -5.62 0.19
N ASP A 151 13.04 -6.43 -0.85
CA ASP A 151 13.44 -6.11 -2.21
C ASP A 151 12.68 -4.90 -2.76
N ALA A 152 11.38 -4.78 -2.47
CA ALA A 152 10.55 -3.66 -2.86
C ALA A 152 11.00 -2.35 -2.17
N VAL A 153 11.33 -2.40 -0.87
CA VAL A 153 11.91 -1.25 -0.15
C VAL A 153 13.21 -0.80 -0.81
N GLN A 154 14.15 -1.73 -1.02
CA GLN A 154 15.43 -1.43 -1.65
C GLN A 154 15.28 -0.93 -3.09
N GLY A 155 14.33 -1.51 -3.84
CA GLY A 155 14.02 -1.11 -5.21
C GLY A 155 13.49 0.33 -5.27
N LEU A 156 12.57 0.69 -4.40
CA LEU A 156 12.01 2.04 -4.30
C LEU A 156 13.06 3.07 -3.83
N GLU A 157 13.96 2.69 -2.93
CA GLU A 157 15.05 3.56 -2.45
C GLU A 157 16.04 3.93 -3.56
N LYS A 158 16.24 3.06 -4.54
CA LYS A 158 17.14 3.28 -5.69
C LYS A 158 16.49 4.10 -6.82
N GLN A 159 15.17 4.28 -6.80
CA GLN A 159 14.49 5.04 -7.85
C GLN A 159 14.75 6.55 -7.71
N PRO A 160 14.90 7.26 -8.85
CA PRO A 160 15.13 8.70 -8.83
C PRO A 160 13.98 9.46 -8.16
N GLU A 161 14.31 10.36 -7.26
CA GLU A 161 13.32 11.18 -6.53
C GLU A 161 12.40 11.95 -7.48
N LEU A 162 12.95 12.58 -8.50
CA LEU A 162 12.17 13.33 -9.50
C LEU A 162 11.14 12.43 -10.21
N GLY A 163 11.48 11.16 -10.47
CA GLY A 163 10.56 10.20 -11.04
C GLY A 163 9.41 9.89 -10.09
N LEU A 164 9.73 9.64 -8.82
CA LEU A 164 8.71 9.37 -7.79
C LEU A 164 7.80 10.60 -7.57
N LEU A 165 8.36 11.81 -7.52
CA LEU A 165 7.60 13.05 -7.40
C LEU A 165 6.73 13.32 -8.63
N ALA A 166 7.11 12.82 -9.81
CA ALA A 166 6.31 12.86 -11.02
C ALA A 166 5.27 11.73 -11.13
N GLY A 167 5.13 10.88 -10.11
CA GLY A 167 4.16 9.78 -10.10
C GLY A 167 4.67 8.48 -10.74
N GLN A 168 5.96 8.36 -10.99
CA GLN A 168 6.57 7.17 -11.59
C GLN A 168 7.13 6.27 -10.47
N ALA A 169 6.57 5.08 -10.32
CA ALA A 169 7.07 4.08 -9.39
C ALA A 169 7.05 2.70 -10.04
N ALA A 170 8.05 1.89 -9.74
CA ALA A 170 8.15 0.50 -10.18
C ALA A 170 8.38 -0.41 -8.98
N PHE A 171 7.64 -1.50 -8.93
CA PHE A 171 7.81 -2.56 -7.94
C PHE A 171 8.57 -3.74 -8.58
N PRO A 172 9.28 -4.54 -7.78
CA PRO A 172 9.85 -5.79 -8.27
C PRO A 172 8.76 -6.78 -8.67
N ASP A 173 9.12 -7.74 -9.52
CA ASP A 173 8.21 -8.83 -9.82
C ASP A 173 7.93 -9.65 -8.55
N PRO A 174 6.68 -10.14 -8.37
CA PRO A 174 6.38 -11.10 -7.32
C PRO A 174 7.27 -12.33 -7.43
N PRO A 175 7.78 -12.87 -6.31
CA PRO A 175 8.63 -14.05 -6.37
C PRO A 175 7.85 -15.27 -6.89
N ALA A 176 8.44 -15.99 -7.84
CA ALA A 176 7.92 -17.28 -8.24
C ALA A 176 8.36 -18.33 -7.20
N LEU A 177 7.40 -19.00 -6.55
CA LEU A 177 7.72 -20.23 -5.84
C LEU A 177 7.96 -21.30 -6.89
N GLY A 178 9.20 -21.80 -6.99
CA GLY A 178 9.53 -22.89 -7.90
C GLY A 178 8.55 -24.06 -7.72
N ARG A 179 7.96 -24.50 -8.82
CA ARG A 179 7.14 -25.71 -8.89
C ARG A 179 8.00 -26.95 -8.72
#